data_f50fbb926b63cd076c701c3e5aaa1717
#
_entry.id   f50fbb926b63cd076c701c3e5aaa1717
#
_cell.length_a   1.000
_cell.length_b   1.000
_cell.length_c   1.000
_cell.angle_alpha   90.00
_cell.angle_beta   90.00
_cell.angle_gamma   90.00
#
_symmetry.space_group_name_H-M   'P 1'
#
loop_
_entity.id
_entity.type
_entity.pdbx_description
1 polymer ?
#
loop_
_entity_poly.entity_id
_entity_poly.type
_entity_poly.pdbx_seq_one_letter_code
_entity_poly.pdbx_strand_id
1 'polypeptide(L)'
;YYLSFAYHYAQQKLFKVQKRRGQEKRTRLFYKIIFYMDDILILGPRKVDVKKAMLMLIRFFREELGLEIKPNWKLFQVDYIGKDGKHHGDCIDMMGYKIYRDRTEVRRSIFLRARRAYLRLRKQVQRRMEIALDLAYRCISYYGWFKNSDSNHFKKKYGIEQLMKYAKRRVSIESKIHNR
;
A
#
# COMPACT_ATOMS: atom_id res chain seq x y z
N TYR A 1 14.25 1.69 -13.82
CA TYR A 1 14.67 1.17 -15.14
C TYR A 1 14.20 -0.28 -15.34
N TYR A 2 14.61 -1.25 -14.52
CA TYR A 2 14.22 -2.67 -14.68
C TYR A 2 12.71 -2.92 -14.65
N LEU A 3 11.96 -2.22 -13.78
CA LEU A 3 10.52 -2.38 -13.66
C LEU A 3 9.76 -1.86 -14.90
N SER A 4 10.33 -0.93 -15.65
CA SER A 4 9.76 -0.50 -16.93
C SER A 4 9.77 -1.64 -17.95
N PHE A 5 10.86 -2.39 -18.06
CA PHE A 5 10.94 -3.58 -18.93
C PHE A 5 9.93 -4.64 -18.51
N ALA A 6 9.82 -4.91 -17.20
CA ALA A 6 8.85 -5.86 -16.69
C ALA A 6 7.40 -5.42 -16.96
N TYR A 7 7.12 -4.13 -16.87
CA TYR A 7 5.81 -3.58 -17.23
C TYR A 7 5.48 -3.79 -18.70
N HIS A 8 6.40 -3.45 -19.60
CA HIS A 8 6.23 -3.66 -21.04
C HIS A 8 6.08 -5.15 -21.38
N TYR A 9 6.89 -6.01 -20.80
CA TYR A 9 6.76 -7.45 -20.95
C TYR A 9 5.36 -7.92 -20.51
N ALA A 10 4.89 -7.47 -19.35
CA ALA A 10 3.56 -7.85 -18.85
C ALA A 10 2.45 -7.42 -19.81
N GLN A 11 2.52 -6.20 -20.37
CA GLN A 11 1.54 -5.69 -21.31
C GLN A 11 1.53 -6.42 -22.65
N GLN A 12 2.67 -6.92 -23.10
CA GLN A 12 2.84 -7.50 -24.44
C GLN A 12 2.78 -9.03 -24.44
N LYS A 13 3.18 -9.71 -23.37
CA LYS A 13 3.40 -11.18 -23.35
C LYS A 13 2.48 -11.96 -22.40
N LEU A 14 1.92 -11.34 -21.35
CA LEU A 14 1.08 -12.05 -20.38
C LEU A 14 -0.34 -12.28 -20.90
N PHE A 15 -0.44 -13.08 -21.95
CA PHE A 15 -1.69 -13.48 -22.58
C PHE A 15 -1.79 -15.01 -22.65
N LYS A 16 -3.01 -15.52 -22.75
CA LYS A 16 -3.33 -16.86 -23.23
C LYS A 16 -3.95 -16.76 -24.61
N VAL A 17 -3.55 -17.66 -25.48
CA VAL A 17 -4.15 -17.85 -26.80
C VAL A 17 -5.04 -19.07 -26.73
N GLN A 18 -6.28 -18.94 -27.12
CA GLN A 18 -7.25 -20.01 -27.22
C GLN A 18 -7.75 -20.09 -28.67
N LYS A 19 -7.63 -21.26 -29.27
CA LYS A 19 -8.25 -21.53 -30.57
C LYS A 19 -9.69 -21.97 -30.34
N ARG A 20 -10.64 -21.21 -30.87
CA ARG A 20 -12.07 -21.54 -30.80
C ARG A 20 -12.70 -21.37 -32.18
N ARG A 21 -13.28 -22.41 -32.74
CA ARG A 21 -13.91 -22.40 -34.08
C ARG A 21 -12.98 -21.87 -35.18
N GLY A 22 -11.71 -22.29 -35.19
CA GLY A 22 -10.71 -21.83 -36.17
C GLY A 22 -10.14 -20.42 -35.96
N GLN A 23 -10.66 -19.67 -35.00
CA GLN A 23 -10.16 -18.32 -34.67
C GLN A 23 -9.28 -18.33 -33.41
N GLU A 24 -8.21 -17.58 -33.45
CA GLU A 24 -7.34 -17.37 -32.29
C GLU A 24 -7.85 -16.20 -31.45
N LYS A 25 -8.24 -16.48 -30.21
CA LYS A 25 -8.61 -15.47 -29.23
C LYS A 25 -7.47 -15.26 -28.24
N ARG A 26 -6.93 -14.05 -28.23
CA ARG A 26 -5.94 -13.58 -27.25
C ARG A 26 -6.65 -12.98 -26.03
N THR A 27 -6.39 -13.52 -24.85
CA THR A 27 -7.00 -13.02 -23.59
C THR A 27 -5.90 -12.71 -22.59
N ARG A 28 -5.94 -11.52 -22.00
CA ARG A 28 -4.97 -11.10 -20.98
C ARG A 28 -5.13 -11.96 -19.71
N LEU A 29 -4.01 -12.32 -19.08
CA LEU A 29 -3.99 -13.17 -17.87
C LEU A 29 -4.29 -12.38 -16.58
N PHE A 30 -4.34 -11.06 -16.64
CA PHE A 30 -4.55 -10.18 -15.50
C PHE A 30 -5.42 -8.97 -15.89
N TYR A 31 -6.01 -8.31 -14.91
CA TYR A 31 -6.68 -7.02 -15.08
C TYR A 31 -5.70 -5.86 -14.90
N LYS A 32 -4.97 -5.88 -13.79
CA LYS A 32 -4.04 -4.83 -13.39
C LYS A 32 -2.76 -5.44 -12.88
N ILE A 33 -1.64 -4.83 -13.23
CA ILE A 33 -0.34 -5.09 -12.62
C ILE A 33 0.21 -3.77 -12.09
N ILE A 34 0.75 -3.80 -10.89
CA ILE A 34 1.34 -2.64 -10.22
C ILE A 34 2.73 -3.04 -9.78
N PHE A 35 3.70 -2.20 -10.15
CA PHE A 35 5.07 -2.26 -9.68
C PHE A 35 5.31 -1.05 -8.79
N TYR A 36 5.75 -1.28 -7.56
CA TYR A 36 6.08 -0.21 -6.63
C TYR A 36 7.33 -0.59 -5.85
N MET A 37 8.44 0.09 -6.15
CA MET A 37 9.76 -0.30 -5.64
C MET A 37 10.00 -1.81 -5.85
N ASP A 38 10.15 -2.57 -4.76
CA ASP A 38 10.38 -4.02 -4.79
C ASP A 38 9.08 -4.85 -4.79
N ASP A 39 7.93 -4.19 -4.62
CA ASP A 39 6.64 -4.87 -4.53
C ASP A 39 5.98 -5.01 -5.90
N ILE A 40 5.47 -6.21 -6.20
CA ILE A 40 4.71 -6.50 -7.42
C ILE A 40 3.33 -7.03 -7.02
N LEU A 41 2.28 -6.40 -7.54
CA LEU A 41 0.90 -6.83 -7.35
C LEU A 41 0.25 -7.14 -8.70
N ILE A 42 -0.28 -8.35 -8.83
CA ILE A 42 -1.04 -8.78 -10.02
C ILE A 42 -2.47 -9.06 -9.61
N LEU A 43 -3.41 -8.37 -10.22
CA LEU A 43 -4.84 -8.54 -9.99
C LEU A 43 -5.49 -9.19 -11.23
N GLY A 44 -6.30 -10.20 -11.02
CA GLY A 44 -7.00 -10.87 -12.11
C GLY A 44 -8.23 -11.64 -11.63
N PRO A 45 -9.13 -12.02 -12.58
CA PRO A 45 -10.41 -12.63 -12.24
C PRO A 45 -10.28 -14.10 -11.86
N ARG A 46 -9.24 -14.76 -12.34
CA ARG A 46 -9.07 -16.22 -12.22
C ARG A 46 -7.71 -16.53 -11.61
N LYS A 47 -7.73 -17.27 -10.50
CA LYS A 47 -6.53 -17.70 -9.77
C LYS A 47 -5.49 -18.40 -10.69
N VAL A 48 -5.96 -19.26 -11.60
CA VAL A 48 -5.10 -19.99 -12.54
C VAL A 48 -4.38 -19.04 -13.50
N ASP A 49 -5.09 -18.05 -14.04
CA ASP A 49 -4.52 -17.08 -14.98
C ASP A 49 -3.49 -16.17 -14.28
N VAL A 50 -3.79 -15.70 -13.06
CA VAL A 50 -2.86 -14.91 -12.24
C VAL A 50 -1.61 -15.71 -11.87
N LYS A 51 -1.77 -16.98 -11.50
CA LYS A 51 -0.64 -17.88 -11.24
C LYS A 51 0.25 -18.02 -12.47
N LYS A 52 -0.35 -18.24 -13.63
CA LYS A 52 0.39 -18.33 -14.90
C LYS A 52 1.14 -17.04 -15.22
N ALA A 53 0.49 -15.88 -15.06
CA ALA A 53 1.12 -14.58 -15.24
C ALA A 53 2.34 -14.40 -14.31
N MET A 54 2.20 -14.77 -13.04
CA MET A 54 3.29 -14.70 -12.07
C MET A 54 4.47 -15.59 -12.44
N LEU A 55 4.22 -16.84 -12.83
CA LEU A 55 5.28 -17.75 -13.26
C LEU A 55 6.02 -17.26 -14.52
N MET A 56 5.31 -16.68 -15.47
CA MET A 56 5.92 -16.06 -16.65
C MET A 56 6.77 -14.84 -16.27
N LEU A 57 6.33 -14.03 -15.32
CA LEU A 57 7.11 -12.91 -14.80
C LEU A 57 8.37 -13.39 -14.05
N ILE A 58 8.27 -14.39 -13.19
CA ILE A 58 9.44 -14.97 -12.49
C ILE A 58 10.49 -15.41 -13.49
N ARG A 59 10.05 -16.09 -14.55
CA ARG A 59 10.94 -16.52 -15.62
C ARG A 59 11.60 -15.34 -16.32
N PHE A 60 10.84 -14.34 -16.72
CA PHE A 60 11.33 -13.12 -17.36
C PHE A 60 12.36 -12.38 -16.49
N PHE A 61 12.06 -12.20 -15.20
CA PHE A 61 12.99 -11.55 -14.25
C PHE A 61 14.32 -12.29 -14.18
N ARG A 62 14.27 -13.62 -14.12
CA ARG A 62 15.48 -14.45 -14.04
C ARG A 62 16.28 -14.44 -15.34
N GLU A 63 15.63 -14.71 -16.49
CA GLU A 63 16.30 -14.94 -17.76
C GLU A 63 16.73 -13.64 -18.46
N GLU A 64 15.90 -12.59 -18.40
CA GLU A 64 16.14 -11.36 -19.13
C GLU A 64 16.74 -10.23 -18.26
N LEU A 65 16.45 -10.21 -16.97
CA LEU A 65 16.89 -9.13 -16.10
C LEU A 65 17.96 -9.57 -15.08
N GLY A 66 18.26 -10.87 -14.97
CA GLY A 66 19.17 -11.40 -13.96
C GLY A 66 18.70 -11.17 -12.51
N LEU A 67 17.39 -11.00 -12.28
CA LEU A 67 16.80 -10.70 -10.99
C LEU A 67 15.97 -11.87 -10.48
N GLU A 68 16.02 -12.11 -9.19
CA GLU A 68 15.24 -13.16 -8.55
C GLU A 68 14.06 -12.60 -7.75
N ILE A 69 12.88 -13.13 -8.03
CA ILE A 69 11.69 -12.86 -7.21
C ILE A 69 11.70 -13.83 -6.02
N LYS A 70 11.56 -13.26 -4.81
CA LYS A 70 11.54 -14.04 -3.56
C LYS A 70 10.47 -15.14 -3.61
N PRO A 71 10.75 -16.35 -3.10
CA PRO A 71 9.83 -17.49 -3.21
C PRO A 71 8.58 -17.37 -2.33
N ASN A 72 8.54 -16.39 -1.42
CA ASN A 72 7.45 -16.18 -0.46
C ASN A 72 6.25 -15.37 -1.02
N TRP A 73 6.13 -15.23 -2.35
CA TRP A 73 4.96 -14.59 -2.94
C TRP A 73 3.66 -15.35 -2.62
N LYS A 74 2.56 -14.64 -2.53
CA LYS A 74 1.26 -15.18 -2.14
C LYS A 74 0.25 -15.07 -3.27
N LEU A 75 -0.58 -16.09 -3.41
CA LEU A 75 -1.71 -16.12 -4.34
C LEU A 75 -2.98 -16.38 -3.53
N PHE A 76 -3.81 -15.36 -3.38
CA PHE A 76 -5.03 -15.42 -2.58
C PHE A 76 -6.19 -14.71 -3.29
N GLN A 77 -7.38 -14.92 -2.81
CA GLN A 77 -8.56 -14.16 -3.20
C GLN A 77 -8.68 -12.93 -2.28
N VAL A 78 -8.88 -11.76 -2.87
CA VAL A 78 -9.09 -10.53 -2.09
C VAL A 78 -10.40 -10.66 -1.31
N ASP A 79 -10.41 -10.15 -0.09
CA ASP A 79 -11.53 -10.12 0.85
C ASP A 79 -12.90 -10.00 0.17
N TYR A 80 -13.83 -10.85 0.57
CA TYR A 80 -15.21 -10.86 0.09
C TYR A 80 -16.16 -11.46 1.14
N ILE A 81 -17.43 -11.12 1.03
CA ILE A 81 -18.47 -11.73 1.86
C ILE A 81 -19.01 -12.96 1.12
N GLY A 82 -18.91 -14.13 1.75
CA GLY A 82 -19.43 -15.37 1.23
C GLY A 82 -20.96 -15.48 1.31
N LYS A 83 -21.52 -16.53 0.74
CA LYS A 83 -22.97 -16.82 0.84
C LYS A 83 -23.42 -17.09 2.28
N ASP A 84 -22.50 -17.46 3.14
CA ASP A 84 -22.67 -17.67 4.58
C ASP A 84 -22.65 -16.37 5.40
N GLY A 85 -22.55 -15.21 4.74
CA GLY A 85 -22.44 -13.89 5.39
C GLY A 85 -21.10 -13.62 6.06
N LYS A 86 -20.13 -14.52 5.98
CA LYS A 86 -18.82 -14.36 6.61
C LYS A 86 -17.79 -13.78 5.65
N HIS A 87 -16.79 -13.12 6.22
CA HIS A 87 -15.62 -12.65 5.48
C HIS A 87 -14.71 -13.82 5.12
N HIS A 88 -14.33 -13.89 3.86
CA HIS A 88 -13.39 -14.86 3.28
C HIS A 88 -12.31 -14.12 2.50
N GLY A 89 -11.21 -14.83 2.21
CA GLY A 89 -10.08 -14.26 1.48
C GLY A 89 -9.10 -13.53 2.40
N ASP A 90 -8.23 -12.72 1.81
CA ASP A 90 -7.19 -11.98 2.53
C ASP A 90 -7.10 -10.53 2.01
N CYS A 91 -6.49 -9.64 2.78
CA CYS A 91 -6.24 -8.27 2.37
C CYS A 91 -4.94 -8.16 1.56
N ILE A 92 -4.86 -7.19 0.67
CA ILE A 92 -3.60 -6.82 0.02
C ILE A 92 -2.78 -6.00 1.03
N ASP A 93 -1.64 -6.53 1.44
CA ASP A 93 -0.72 -5.84 2.36
C ASP A 93 0.43 -5.21 1.55
N MET A 94 0.27 -3.94 1.17
CA MET A 94 1.22 -3.22 0.31
C MET A 94 1.38 -1.76 0.75
N MET A 95 2.57 -1.20 0.60
CA MET A 95 2.87 0.22 0.90
C MET A 95 2.44 0.66 2.31
N GLY A 96 2.47 -0.23 3.30
CA GLY A 96 2.08 0.06 4.68
C GLY A 96 0.57 0.13 4.93
N TYR A 97 -0.23 -0.26 3.94
CA TYR A 97 -1.67 -0.39 4.05
C TYR A 97 -2.11 -1.85 3.97
N LYS A 98 -3.24 -2.14 4.58
CA LYS A 98 -4.06 -3.31 4.35
C LYS A 98 -5.28 -2.89 3.55
N ILE A 99 -5.34 -3.32 2.29
CA ILE A 99 -6.38 -2.94 1.34
C ILE A 99 -7.35 -4.10 1.23
N TYR A 100 -8.57 -3.86 1.65
CA TYR A 100 -9.73 -4.74 1.51
C TYR A 100 -10.53 -4.32 0.29
N ARG A 101 -11.64 -4.99 0.02
CA ARG A 101 -12.51 -4.64 -1.10
C ARG A 101 -13.29 -3.36 -0.84
N ASP A 102 -13.66 -3.11 0.40
CA ASP A 102 -14.55 -2.03 0.83
C ASP A 102 -13.84 -0.94 1.66
N ARG A 103 -12.62 -1.20 2.14
CA ARG A 103 -11.88 -0.28 3.00
C ARG A 103 -10.37 -0.41 2.88
N THR A 104 -9.69 0.63 3.30
CA THR A 104 -8.22 0.67 3.42
C THR A 104 -7.82 1.02 4.84
N GLU A 105 -7.04 0.16 5.46
CA GLU A 105 -6.53 0.33 6.82
C GLU A 105 -5.03 0.59 6.83
N VAL A 106 -4.54 1.37 7.77
CA VAL A 106 -3.09 1.51 8.00
C VAL A 106 -2.58 0.23 8.66
N ARG A 107 -1.44 -0.29 8.20
CA ARG A 107 -0.79 -1.47 8.80
C ARG A 107 -0.63 -1.29 10.30
N ARG A 108 -0.99 -2.31 11.09
CA ARG A 108 -1.02 -2.25 12.56
C ARG A 108 0.26 -1.71 13.20
N SER A 109 1.42 -2.08 12.69
CA SER A 109 2.71 -1.60 13.21
C SER A 109 2.90 -0.08 13.05
N ILE A 110 2.47 0.47 11.91
CA ILE A 110 2.48 1.92 11.64
C ILE A 110 1.45 2.61 12.52
N PHE A 111 0.23 2.08 12.58
CA PHE A 111 -0.85 2.59 13.42
C PHE A 111 -0.43 2.72 14.90
N LEU A 112 0.18 1.68 15.47
CA LEU A 112 0.60 1.70 16.88
C LEU A 112 1.70 2.73 17.14
N ARG A 113 2.67 2.85 16.23
CA ARG A 113 3.72 3.88 16.32
C ARG A 113 3.16 5.29 16.22
N ALA A 114 2.28 5.52 15.27
CA ALA A 114 1.60 6.79 15.09
C ALA A 114 0.74 7.16 16.31
N ARG A 115 -0.07 6.22 16.83
CA ARG A 115 -0.87 6.42 18.03
C ARG A 115 -0.01 6.87 19.22
N ARG A 116 1.14 6.22 19.45
CA ARG A 116 2.08 6.60 20.52
C ARG A 116 2.62 8.02 20.31
N ALA A 117 2.97 8.39 19.08
CA ALA A 117 3.44 9.73 18.76
C ALA A 117 2.36 10.80 19.03
N TYR A 118 1.14 10.57 18.55
CA TYR A 118 0.02 11.50 18.80
C TYR A 118 -0.35 11.62 20.28
N LEU A 119 -0.30 10.55 21.05
CA LEU A 119 -0.54 10.62 22.49
C LEU A 119 0.53 11.44 23.22
N ARG A 120 1.80 11.33 22.82
CA ARG A 120 2.90 12.16 23.36
C ARG A 120 2.69 13.62 22.99
N LEU A 121 2.40 13.92 21.73
CA LEU A 121 2.12 15.28 21.27
C LEU A 121 0.93 15.89 22.04
N ARG A 122 -0.16 15.15 22.17
CA ARG A 122 -1.33 15.59 22.94
C ARG A 122 -0.97 15.94 24.39
N LYS A 123 -0.15 15.10 25.05
CA LYS A 123 0.33 15.34 26.42
C LYS A 123 1.17 16.62 26.51
N GLN A 124 2.07 16.89 25.55
CA GLN A 124 2.86 18.14 25.52
C GLN A 124 1.95 19.35 25.33
N VAL A 125 1.02 19.32 24.39
CA VAL A 125 0.05 20.40 24.16
C VAL A 125 -0.82 20.68 25.41
N GLN A 126 -1.35 19.64 26.04
CA GLN A 126 -2.19 19.79 27.25
C GLN A 126 -1.43 20.37 28.44
N ARG A 127 -0.16 20.04 28.58
CA ARG A 127 0.72 20.55 29.63
C ARG A 127 1.38 21.89 29.30
N ARG A 128 1.07 22.48 28.15
CA ARG A 128 1.69 23.70 27.63
C ARG A 128 3.23 23.62 27.57
N MET A 129 3.74 22.39 27.36
CA MET A 129 5.17 22.15 27.19
C MET A 129 5.60 22.50 25.78
N GLU A 130 6.87 22.82 25.60
CA GLU A 130 7.45 22.94 24.27
C GLU A 130 7.34 21.61 23.50
N ILE A 131 6.92 21.70 22.24
CA ILE A 131 6.80 20.53 21.37
C ILE A 131 8.18 20.21 20.81
N ALA A 132 8.67 19.00 21.09
CA ALA A 132 9.92 18.52 20.51
C ALA A 132 9.80 18.45 18.97
N LEU A 133 10.80 18.99 18.28
CA LEU A 133 10.79 19.14 16.83
C LEU A 133 10.72 17.79 16.11
N ASP A 134 11.47 16.78 16.57
CA ASP A 134 11.44 15.41 16.06
C ASP A 134 10.04 14.78 16.17
N LEU A 135 9.33 15.04 17.28
CA LEU A 135 7.96 14.56 17.49
C LEU A 135 6.99 15.25 16.54
N ALA A 136 7.16 16.56 16.29
CA ALA A 136 6.34 17.30 15.34
C ALA A 136 6.48 16.74 13.92
N TYR A 137 7.71 16.54 13.42
CA TYR A 137 7.98 15.92 12.12
C TYR A 137 7.42 14.51 12.02
N ARG A 138 7.60 13.71 13.05
CA ARG A 138 7.08 12.32 13.12
C ARG A 138 5.55 12.28 13.02
N CYS A 139 4.86 13.17 13.74
CA CYS A 139 3.40 13.26 13.66
C CYS A 139 2.92 13.70 12.28
N ILE A 140 3.59 14.66 11.65
CA ILE A 140 3.30 15.12 10.29
C ILE A 140 3.49 13.98 9.29
N SER A 141 4.60 13.24 9.37
CA SER A 141 4.87 12.07 8.53
C SER A 141 3.77 11.01 8.66
N TYR A 142 3.37 10.66 9.90
CA TYR A 142 2.29 9.69 10.10
C TYR A 142 0.94 10.17 9.59
N TYR A 143 0.68 11.47 9.56
CA TYR A 143 -0.60 12.00 9.10
C TYR A 143 -0.91 11.61 7.65
N GLY A 144 0.11 11.54 6.79
CA GLY A 144 -0.03 11.08 5.41
C GLY A 144 -0.69 9.71 5.28
N TRP A 145 -0.35 8.78 6.18
CA TRP A 145 -0.95 7.44 6.22
C TRP A 145 -2.45 7.48 6.53
N PHE A 146 -2.85 8.31 7.49
CA PHE A 146 -4.25 8.44 7.90
C PHE A 146 -5.11 9.28 6.96
N LYS A 147 -4.49 10.09 6.12
CA LYS A 147 -5.19 10.85 5.08
C LYS A 147 -5.75 9.93 3.99
N ASN A 148 -5.01 8.88 3.66
CA ASN A 148 -5.31 7.96 2.56
C ASN A 148 -5.88 6.62 3.06
N SER A 149 -6.53 6.59 4.21
CA SER A 149 -7.11 5.39 4.81
C SER A 149 -8.43 5.69 5.53
N ASP A 150 -9.22 4.64 5.79
CA ASP A 150 -10.50 4.73 6.51
C ASP A 150 -10.28 4.91 8.02
N SER A 151 -9.62 6.01 8.39
CA SER A 151 -9.17 6.29 9.76
C SER A 151 -9.97 7.40 10.45
N ASN A 152 -11.16 7.74 9.96
CA ASN A 152 -11.94 8.87 10.48
C ASN A 152 -12.27 8.73 11.96
N HIS A 153 -12.64 7.54 12.42
CA HIS A 153 -12.89 7.29 13.84
C HIS A 153 -11.65 7.59 14.70
N PHE A 154 -10.48 7.11 14.27
CA PHE A 154 -9.21 7.37 14.95
C PHE A 154 -8.88 8.86 14.98
N LYS A 155 -9.00 9.56 13.85
CA LYS A 155 -8.73 11.01 13.76
C LYS A 155 -9.61 11.80 14.72
N LYS A 156 -10.92 11.49 14.76
CA LYS A 156 -11.89 12.14 15.67
C LYS A 156 -11.58 11.82 17.12
N LYS A 157 -11.40 10.55 17.49
CA LYS A 157 -11.16 10.09 18.88
C LYS A 157 -9.95 10.74 19.53
N TYR A 158 -8.88 10.96 18.77
CA TYR A 158 -7.63 11.54 19.29
C TYR A 158 -7.44 13.03 18.98
N GLY A 159 -8.37 13.67 18.27
CA GLY A 159 -8.27 15.08 17.88
C GLY A 159 -7.07 15.35 16.95
N ILE A 160 -6.78 14.42 16.05
CA ILE A 160 -5.56 14.45 15.23
C ILE A 160 -5.46 15.72 14.40
N GLU A 161 -6.57 16.19 13.82
CA GLU A 161 -6.58 17.42 12.99
C GLU A 161 -6.11 18.66 13.79
N GLN A 162 -6.56 18.76 15.05
CA GLN A 162 -6.14 19.83 15.93
C GLN A 162 -4.65 19.70 16.33
N LEU A 163 -4.22 18.49 16.69
CA LEU A 163 -2.82 18.23 17.02
C LEU A 163 -1.88 18.54 15.84
N MET A 164 -2.33 18.32 14.62
CA MET A 164 -1.57 18.65 13.42
C MET A 164 -1.32 20.15 13.26
N LYS A 165 -2.28 21.02 13.69
CA LYS A 165 -2.04 22.46 13.68
C LYS A 165 -0.86 22.86 14.58
N TYR A 166 -0.78 22.27 15.77
CA TYR A 166 0.35 22.50 16.69
C TYR A 166 1.68 21.98 16.12
N ALA A 167 1.69 20.76 15.58
CA ALA A 167 2.90 20.19 14.99
C ALA A 167 3.42 21.03 13.81
N LYS A 168 2.55 21.42 12.89
CA LYS A 168 2.92 22.28 11.74
C LYS A 168 3.41 23.64 12.18
N ARG A 169 2.78 24.26 13.19
CA ARG A 169 3.23 25.56 13.74
C ARG A 169 4.63 25.45 14.31
N ARG A 170 4.95 24.37 15.08
CA ARG A 170 6.30 24.17 15.63
C ARG A 170 7.36 24.08 14.53
N VAL A 171 7.07 23.29 13.48
CA VAL A 171 7.99 23.15 12.33
C VAL A 171 8.16 24.49 11.58
N SER A 172 7.07 25.24 11.37
CA SER A 172 7.13 26.54 10.71
C SER A 172 7.97 27.58 11.50
N ILE A 173 7.92 27.55 12.82
CA ILE A 173 8.78 28.45 13.66
C ILE A 173 10.24 28.08 13.44
N GLU A 174 10.58 26.79 13.47
CA GLU A 174 11.97 26.34 13.29
C GLU A 174 12.54 26.73 11.92
N SER A 175 11.75 26.52 10.86
CA SER A 175 12.18 26.87 9.49
C SER A 175 12.45 28.41 9.34
N LYS A 176 11.73 29.26 10.05
CA LYS A 176 11.94 30.70 10.03
C LYS A 176 13.24 31.13 10.78
N ILE A 177 13.66 30.36 11.78
CA ILE A 177 14.91 30.60 12.50
C ILE A 177 16.12 30.25 11.64
N HIS A 178 16.04 29.13 10.88
CA HIS A 178 17.14 28.68 10.03
C HIS A 178 17.29 29.46 8.71
N ASN A 179 16.27 30.21 8.30
CA ASN A 179 16.29 31.05 7.09
C ASN A 179 16.64 32.55 7.39
N ARG A 180 17.06 32.86 8.62
CA ARG A 180 17.62 34.16 9.02
C ARG A 180 19.10 34.02 9.26
#